data_2882458c506cabd3c05354c9c7e0a598
#
_entry.id   2882458c506cabd3c05354c9c7e0a598
#
_cell.length_a   1.000
_cell.length_b   1.000
_cell.length_c   1.000
_cell.angle_alpha   90.00
_cell.angle_beta   90.00
_cell.angle_gamma   90.00
#
_symmetry.space_group_name_H-M   'P 1'
#
loop_
_entity.id
_entity.type
_entity.pdbx_description
1 polymer ?
#
loop_
_entity_poly.entity_id
_entity_poly.type
_entity_poly.pdbx_seq_one_letter_code
_entity_poly.pdbx_strand_id
1 'polypeptide(L)'
;PVAADEVEEALNAKLEDKLNCTVDINYIALSDYTQKYSLLLASGENIDIIYTSTWAFYNEEATKGAFAEITDELLQKYMPQTAAGEDSMAFEQAKINGKCYMIPKNSPYVNNAMPVLIRGDLREKYGIDKIDSVEKLEEYFTAVAENEEGIYPYAAAGDAVEMSMNLFQSRNNLVPMSCGSGKYFGYFYQGKDPAAEDVVWQYGTDEYLEYCKLMKSWADKGFWSKNAVSNTTSPLDAFQNGTSAALFWNLDTCESAKNVVDSEHPEWKAELVNVTPGVVHVKGVYTGDGFAIPAVSENQERALMVLDVLKFDKECYDICRYGIEGSTFNATSDTTYTLGDEQANYAVSWGLKNDVLERIQGEAGTTQSEIRQELMGDAISEVTSGFIFDDSSVKSELAAMNEVCSQYVPLLELGLVDDVEGTLAELNSKCETAGAEKLKEEFISQFTAYLEGLEK
;
A
#
# COMPACT_ATOMS: atom_id res chain seq x y z
N PRO A 1 11.58 16.84 3.80
CA PRO A 1 12.55 15.78 4.12
C PRO A 1 13.86 16.36 4.64
N VAL A 2 14.60 15.60 5.43
CA VAL A 2 15.97 15.95 5.84
C VAL A 2 16.86 15.94 4.59
N ALA A 3 17.86 16.84 4.52
CA ALA A 3 18.80 16.96 3.41
C ALA A 3 18.14 17.13 2.01
N ALA A 4 16.96 17.74 1.93
CA ALA A 4 16.25 17.88 0.64
C ALA A 4 17.04 18.73 -0.36
N ASP A 5 17.65 19.81 0.10
CA ASP A 5 18.44 20.72 -0.75
C ASP A 5 19.70 20.05 -1.26
N GLU A 6 20.42 19.27 -0.42
CA GLU A 6 21.62 18.51 -0.80
C GLU A 6 21.29 17.40 -1.80
N VAL A 7 20.13 16.75 -1.62
CA VAL A 7 19.65 15.71 -2.57
C VAL A 7 19.32 16.34 -3.92
N GLU A 8 18.62 17.47 -3.93
CA GLU A 8 18.32 18.19 -5.16
C GLU A 8 19.59 18.68 -5.87
N GLU A 9 20.56 19.24 -5.13
CA GLU A 9 21.84 19.65 -5.68
C GLU A 9 22.62 18.48 -6.31
N ALA A 10 22.71 17.36 -5.59
CA ALA A 10 23.39 16.15 -6.09
C ALA A 10 22.70 15.57 -7.33
N LEU A 11 21.36 15.53 -7.31
CA LEU A 11 20.57 15.07 -8.45
C LEU A 11 20.75 15.98 -9.65
N ASN A 12 20.67 17.30 -9.46
CA ASN A 12 20.84 18.29 -10.53
C ASN A 12 22.22 18.23 -11.18
N ALA A 13 23.28 18.01 -10.39
CA ALA A 13 24.61 17.80 -10.95
C ALA A 13 24.66 16.61 -11.91
N LYS A 14 23.94 15.52 -11.62
CA LYS A 14 23.84 14.35 -12.52
C LYS A 14 22.96 14.62 -13.74
N LEU A 15 21.85 15.31 -13.57
CA LEU A 15 20.93 15.66 -14.66
C LEU A 15 21.53 16.68 -15.63
N GLU A 16 22.33 17.64 -15.17
CA GLU A 16 23.08 18.55 -16.04
C GLU A 16 24.07 17.79 -16.94
N ASP A 17 24.81 16.85 -16.38
CA ASP A 17 25.78 16.05 -17.14
C ASP A 17 25.07 15.12 -18.16
N LYS A 18 24.00 14.45 -17.78
CA LYS A 18 23.31 13.45 -18.61
C LYS A 18 22.33 14.05 -19.62
N LEU A 19 21.58 15.09 -19.21
CA LEU A 19 20.45 15.63 -19.97
C LEU A 19 20.54 17.14 -20.24
N ASN A 20 21.55 17.85 -19.71
CA ASN A 20 21.66 19.30 -19.77
C ASN A 20 20.37 19.99 -19.27
N CYS A 21 19.85 19.56 -18.12
CA CYS A 21 18.70 20.16 -17.45
C CYS A 21 18.83 20.02 -15.93
N THR A 22 17.97 20.74 -15.20
CA THR A 22 17.81 20.66 -13.75
C THR A 22 16.35 20.47 -13.40
N VAL A 23 16.08 20.02 -12.17
CA VAL A 23 14.75 19.92 -11.58
C VAL A 23 14.68 20.80 -10.33
N ASP A 24 13.50 21.30 -10.03
CA ASP A 24 13.12 21.98 -8.78
C ASP A 24 12.08 21.07 -8.12
N ILE A 25 12.40 20.50 -6.95
CA ILE A 25 11.58 19.47 -6.30
C ILE A 25 10.75 20.11 -5.18
N ASN A 26 9.44 20.14 -5.40
CA ASN A 26 8.49 20.67 -4.42
C ASN A 26 7.84 19.53 -3.62
N TYR A 27 8.09 19.47 -2.32
CA TYR A 27 7.52 18.47 -1.44
C TYR A 27 6.23 18.97 -0.79
N ILE A 28 5.17 18.16 -0.87
CA ILE A 28 3.90 18.41 -0.20
C ILE A 28 3.73 17.36 0.89
N ALA A 29 3.41 17.80 2.12
CA ALA A 29 3.11 16.88 3.20
C ALA A 29 1.91 16.01 2.85
N LEU A 30 1.95 14.73 3.21
CA LEU A 30 0.86 13.78 2.90
C LEU A 30 -0.50 14.25 3.45
N SER A 31 -0.51 14.89 4.62
CA SER A 31 -1.71 15.51 5.20
C SER A 31 -2.34 16.60 4.32
N ASP A 32 -1.52 17.30 3.54
CA ASP A 32 -1.96 18.38 2.66
C ASP A 32 -2.25 17.91 1.23
N TYR A 33 -1.72 16.73 0.87
CA TYR A 33 -1.79 16.17 -0.47
C TYR A 33 -3.23 16.10 -0.99
N THR A 34 -4.13 15.54 -0.19
CA THR A 34 -5.54 15.38 -0.56
C THR A 34 -6.28 16.70 -0.77
N GLN A 35 -5.84 17.78 -0.13
CA GLN A 35 -6.50 19.10 -0.23
C GLN A 35 -5.90 19.97 -1.34
N LYS A 36 -4.60 19.82 -1.63
CA LYS A 36 -3.86 20.69 -2.53
C LYS A 36 -3.74 20.14 -3.95
N TYR A 37 -3.82 18.84 -4.14
CA TYR A 37 -3.49 18.18 -5.42
C TYR A 37 -4.29 18.70 -6.62
N SER A 38 -5.61 18.62 -6.57
CA SER A 38 -6.48 19.10 -7.66
C SER A 38 -6.39 20.61 -7.87
N LEU A 39 -6.10 21.38 -6.79
CA LEU A 39 -5.88 22.81 -6.90
C LEU A 39 -4.57 23.12 -7.63
N LEU A 40 -3.50 22.39 -7.37
CA LEU A 40 -2.23 22.55 -8.08
C LEU A 40 -2.39 22.28 -9.58
N LEU A 41 -3.07 21.20 -9.96
CA LEU A 41 -3.35 20.91 -11.37
C LEU A 41 -4.24 21.98 -12.03
N ALA A 42 -5.18 22.56 -11.29
CA ALA A 42 -6.08 23.59 -11.79
C ALA A 42 -5.48 25.02 -11.77
N SER A 43 -4.41 25.25 -11.01
CA SER A 43 -3.82 26.59 -10.85
C SER A 43 -3.13 27.11 -12.10
N GLY A 44 -2.72 26.22 -13.01
CA GLY A 44 -1.89 26.57 -14.17
C GLY A 44 -0.44 26.88 -13.80
N GLU A 45 0.01 26.48 -12.59
CA GLU A 45 1.41 26.53 -12.23
C GLU A 45 2.25 25.68 -13.18
N ASN A 46 3.49 26.11 -13.41
CA ASN A 46 4.40 25.38 -14.31
C ASN A 46 4.97 24.14 -13.59
N ILE A 47 4.21 23.06 -13.66
CA ILE A 47 4.59 21.74 -13.13
C ILE A 47 4.79 20.81 -14.31
N ASP A 48 5.97 20.21 -14.41
CA ASP A 48 6.31 19.32 -15.52
C ASP A 48 6.16 17.83 -15.15
N ILE A 49 6.32 17.49 -13.88
CA ILE A 49 6.17 16.14 -13.34
C ILE A 49 5.37 16.22 -12.05
N ILE A 50 4.36 15.38 -11.91
CA ILE A 50 3.58 15.29 -10.67
C ILE A 50 3.45 13.84 -10.23
N TYR A 51 3.65 13.59 -8.92
CA TYR A 51 3.35 12.28 -8.34
C TYR A 51 1.85 12.02 -8.43
N THR A 52 1.45 10.78 -8.74
CA THR A 52 0.05 10.35 -8.76
C THR A 52 -0.11 8.88 -8.38
N SER A 53 -1.33 8.46 -8.06
CA SER A 53 -1.61 7.09 -7.63
C SER A 53 -3.06 6.70 -7.85
N THR A 54 -3.34 5.42 -8.03
CA THR A 54 -4.72 4.92 -8.18
C THR A 54 -5.50 4.91 -6.86
N TRP A 55 -4.82 4.91 -5.71
CA TRP A 55 -5.47 5.06 -4.41
C TRP A 55 -5.86 6.51 -4.08
N ALA A 56 -5.43 7.50 -4.87
CA ALA A 56 -5.73 8.91 -4.68
C ALA A 56 -6.41 9.53 -5.93
N PHE A 57 -5.69 10.27 -6.76
CA PHE A 57 -6.30 11.16 -7.76
C PHE A 57 -6.14 10.71 -9.22
N TYR A 58 -5.39 9.67 -9.50
CA TYR A 58 -5.04 9.31 -10.88
C TYR A 58 -6.27 9.16 -11.80
N ASN A 59 -7.20 8.29 -11.43
CA ASN A 59 -8.36 7.98 -12.27
C ASN A 59 -9.24 9.22 -12.51
N GLU A 60 -9.45 10.01 -11.46
CA GLU A 60 -10.29 11.20 -11.52
C GLU A 60 -9.64 12.29 -12.39
N GLU A 61 -8.38 12.62 -12.16
CA GLU A 61 -7.69 13.70 -12.86
C GLU A 61 -7.36 13.32 -14.31
N ALA A 62 -7.02 12.07 -14.59
CA ALA A 62 -6.86 11.57 -15.97
C ALA A 62 -8.18 11.68 -16.75
N THR A 63 -9.30 11.32 -16.14
CA THR A 63 -10.64 11.44 -16.77
C THR A 63 -11.01 12.90 -17.04
N LYS A 64 -10.60 13.83 -16.20
CA LYS A 64 -10.78 15.29 -16.41
C LYS A 64 -9.84 15.87 -17.46
N GLY A 65 -8.86 15.10 -17.95
CA GLY A 65 -7.87 15.56 -18.94
C GLY A 65 -6.74 16.40 -18.33
N ALA A 66 -6.46 16.23 -17.05
CA ALA A 66 -5.39 16.96 -16.36
C ALA A 66 -3.99 16.50 -16.76
N PHE A 67 -3.84 15.30 -17.33
CA PHE A 67 -2.57 14.71 -17.71
C PHE A 67 -2.40 14.54 -19.22
N ALA A 68 -1.16 14.64 -19.69
CA ALA A 68 -0.78 14.35 -21.05
C ALA A 68 -0.82 12.83 -21.31
N GLU A 69 -1.27 12.43 -22.49
CA GLU A 69 -1.25 11.03 -22.92
C GLU A 69 0.19 10.58 -23.18
N ILE A 70 0.56 9.42 -22.64
CA ILE A 70 1.86 8.79 -22.81
C ILE A 70 1.70 7.63 -23.80
N THR A 71 2.08 7.87 -25.06
CA THR A 71 1.97 6.87 -26.11
C THR A 71 3.20 5.96 -26.15
N ASP A 72 3.07 4.77 -26.75
CA ASP A 72 4.22 3.85 -26.97
C ASP A 72 5.35 4.52 -27.75
N GLU A 73 5.02 5.42 -28.72
CA GLU A 73 6.03 6.17 -29.46
C GLU A 73 6.81 7.12 -28.55
N LEU A 74 6.14 7.81 -27.63
CA LEU A 74 6.79 8.69 -26.65
C LEU A 74 7.65 7.89 -25.68
N LEU A 75 7.15 6.75 -25.18
CA LEU A 75 7.92 5.85 -24.32
C LEU A 75 9.19 5.37 -25.01
N GLN A 76 9.10 4.81 -26.20
CA GLN A 76 10.25 4.30 -26.93
C GLN A 76 11.27 5.41 -27.28
N LYS A 77 10.80 6.61 -27.55
CA LYS A 77 11.66 7.73 -27.98
C LYS A 77 12.34 8.44 -26.82
N TYR A 78 11.61 8.70 -25.73
CA TYR A 78 12.07 9.54 -24.63
C TYR A 78 12.33 8.79 -23.33
N MET A 79 11.84 7.54 -23.21
CA MET A 79 12.04 6.67 -22.07
C MET A 79 12.48 5.26 -22.48
N PRO A 80 13.59 5.14 -23.22
CA PRO A 80 14.00 3.85 -23.80
C PRO A 80 14.36 2.81 -22.73
N GLN A 81 14.89 3.21 -21.57
CA GLN A 81 15.21 2.29 -20.48
C GLN A 81 13.94 1.77 -19.80
N THR A 82 12.98 2.65 -19.55
CA THR A 82 11.66 2.30 -19.04
C THR A 82 10.91 1.38 -20.00
N ALA A 83 10.90 1.73 -21.30
CA ALA A 83 10.25 0.90 -22.33
C ALA A 83 10.85 -0.52 -22.46
N ALA A 84 12.13 -0.69 -22.14
CA ALA A 84 12.82 -1.98 -22.21
C ALA A 84 12.80 -2.76 -20.89
N GLY A 85 12.74 -2.09 -19.75
CA GLY A 85 12.96 -2.67 -18.43
C GLY A 85 11.74 -2.75 -17.53
N GLU A 86 10.64 -2.09 -17.88
CA GLU A 86 9.40 -2.12 -17.09
C GLU A 86 8.45 -3.22 -17.58
N ASP A 87 7.72 -3.83 -16.66
CA ASP A 87 6.72 -4.83 -17.00
C ASP A 87 5.60 -4.18 -17.82
N SER A 88 5.26 -4.78 -18.97
CA SER A 88 4.20 -4.27 -19.85
C SER A 88 2.83 -4.19 -19.15
N MET A 89 2.57 -5.05 -18.16
CA MET A 89 1.36 -5.02 -17.34
C MET A 89 1.22 -3.69 -16.59
N ALA A 90 2.32 -3.06 -16.19
CA ALA A 90 2.29 -1.76 -15.51
C ALA A 90 1.61 -0.69 -16.37
N PHE A 91 1.95 -0.63 -17.66
CA PHE A 91 1.33 0.32 -18.60
C PHE A 91 -0.10 -0.06 -18.97
N GLU A 92 -0.41 -1.37 -19.07
CA GLU A 92 -1.80 -1.80 -19.30
C GLU A 92 -2.71 -1.38 -18.13
N GLN A 93 -2.27 -1.56 -16.90
CA GLN A 93 -3.00 -1.12 -15.70
C GLN A 93 -3.14 0.40 -15.60
N ALA A 94 -2.24 1.16 -16.21
CA ALA A 94 -2.27 2.62 -16.20
C ALA A 94 -3.24 3.22 -17.25
N LYS A 95 -3.88 2.39 -18.09
CA LYS A 95 -4.78 2.89 -19.11
C LYS A 95 -6.15 3.29 -18.55
N ILE A 96 -6.56 4.49 -18.89
CA ILE A 96 -7.91 5.02 -18.69
C ILE A 96 -8.55 5.21 -20.07
N ASN A 97 -9.67 4.54 -20.35
CA ASN A 97 -10.30 4.55 -21.67
C ASN A 97 -9.32 4.22 -22.82
N GLY A 98 -8.43 3.24 -22.60
CA GLY A 98 -7.47 2.77 -23.58
C GLY A 98 -6.23 3.65 -23.76
N LYS A 99 -6.05 4.70 -22.96
CA LYS A 99 -4.94 5.65 -23.03
C LYS A 99 -4.15 5.68 -21.72
N CYS A 100 -2.83 5.67 -21.81
CA CYS A 100 -1.94 5.75 -20.65
C CYS A 100 -1.65 7.21 -20.29
N TYR A 101 -1.73 7.54 -18.98
CA TYR A 101 -1.45 8.88 -18.46
C TYR A 101 -0.48 8.87 -17.28
N MET A 102 0.07 7.71 -16.92
CA MET A 102 0.99 7.54 -15.80
C MET A 102 2.22 6.76 -16.25
N ILE A 103 3.38 7.14 -15.73
CA ILE A 103 4.56 6.27 -15.66
C ILE A 103 4.47 5.55 -14.30
N PRO A 104 4.05 4.28 -14.25
CA PRO A 104 3.89 3.55 -13.01
C PRO A 104 5.23 3.23 -12.35
N LYS A 105 5.24 2.82 -11.11
CA LYS A 105 6.43 2.23 -10.50
C LYS A 105 6.69 0.83 -11.09
N ASN A 106 7.95 0.43 -11.20
CA ASN A 106 8.35 -0.92 -11.63
C ASN A 106 8.50 -1.88 -10.43
N SER A 107 7.53 -1.84 -9.54
CA SER A 107 7.47 -2.65 -8.32
C SER A 107 6.01 -2.87 -7.99
N PRO A 108 5.40 -4.02 -8.33
CA PRO A 108 4.00 -4.24 -8.05
C PRO A 108 3.77 -4.27 -6.53
N TYR A 109 2.64 -3.78 -6.10
CA TYR A 109 2.17 -4.08 -4.76
C TYR A 109 1.97 -5.60 -4.64
N VAL A 110 2.36 -6.20 -3.53
CA VAL A 110 2.12 -7.62 -3.29
C VAL A 110 0.99 -7.76 -2.27
N ASN A 111 -0.14 -8.28 -2.75
CA ASN A 111 -1.28 -8.58 -1.89
C ASN A 111 -0.92 -9.71 -0.93
N ASN A 112 -1.47 -9.67 0.27
CA ASN A 112 -1.22 -10.63 1.34
C ASN A 112 0.22 -10.59 1.92
N ALA A 113 1.08 -9.66 1.51
CA ALA A 113 2.40 -9.44 2.09
C ALA A 113 2.30 -8.52 3.32
N MET A 114 1.63 -8.99 4.37
CA MET A 114 1.28 -8.22 5.55
C MET A 114 1.92 -8.82 6.81
N PRO A 115 3.15 -8.41 7.18
CA PRO A 115 3.76 -8.81 8.45
C PRO A 115 3.10 -8.09 9.63
N VAL A 116 3.44 -8.54 10.84
CA VAL A 116 3.23 -7.79 12.06
C VAL A 116 4.59 -7.39 12.60
N LEU A 117 4.80 -6.11 12.91
CA LEU A 117 5.97 -5.65 13.64
C LEU A 117 5.64 -5.68 15.14
N ILE A 118 6.51 -6.30 15.95
CA ILE A 118 6.28 -6.49 17.37
C ILE A 118 7.46 -5.98 18.24
N ARG A 119 7.19 -5.76 19.50
CA ARG A 119 8.18 -5.54 20.55
C ARG A 119 8.80 -6.87 20.97
N GLY A 120 9.98 -7.21 20.42
CA GLY A 120 10.69 -8.45 20.68
C GLY A 120 11.18 -8.58 22.13
N ASP A 121 11.50 -7.48 22.80
CA ASP A 121 11.85 -7.46 24.23
C ASP A 121 10.68 -7.96 25.10
N LEU A 122 9.43 -7.59 24.76
CA LEU A 122 8.26 -8.09 25.47
C LEU A 122 8.01 -9.56 25.19
N ARG A 123 8.20 -9.99 23.92
CA ARG A 123 8.12 -11.41 23.56
C ARG A 123 9.10 -12.26 24.37
N GLU A 124 10.38 -11.82 24.45
CA GLU A 124 11.42 -12.49 25.25
C GLU A 124 11.08 -12.46 26.74
N LYS A 125 10.62 -11.30 27.27
CA LYS A 125 10.24 -11.11 28.67
C LYS A 125 9.21 -12.12 29.13
N TYR A 126 8.24 -12.47 28.26
CA TYR A 126 7.19 -13.44 28.59
C TYR A 126 7.51 -14.86 28.15
N GLY A 127 8.72 -15.12 27.64
CA GLY A 127 9.19 -16.46 27.28
C GLY A 127 8.41 -17.08 26.12
N ILE A 128 7.87 -16.22 25.25
CA ILE A 128 7.17 -16.67 24.05
C ILE A 128 8.22 -16.95 22.97
N ASP A 129 8.20 -18.14 22.41
CA ASP A 129 9.08 -18.54 21.33
C ASP A 129 8.76 -17.73 20.05
N LYS A 130 8.97 -18.27 18.89
CA LYS A 130 8.63 -17.62 17.61
C LYS A 130 7.12 -17.36 17.51
N ILE A 131 6.73 -16.15 17.04
CA ILE A 131 5.36 -15.84 16.68
C ILE A 131 5.19 -16.09 15.17
N ASP A 132 4.59 -17.19 14.81
CA ASP A 132 4.39 -17.65 13.43
C ASP A 132 2.96 -18.14 13.15
N SER A 133 2.02 -17.73 14.01
CA SER A 133 0.60 -18.00 13.85
C SER A 133 -0.25 -16.96 14.60
N VAL A 134 -1.52 -16.87 14.25
CA VAL A 134 -2.48 -15.99 14.93
C VAL A 134 -2.65 -16.38 16.40
N GLU A 135 -2.60 -17.68 16.71
CA GLU A 135 -2.69 -18.21 18.08
C GLU A 135 -1.48 -17.78 18.92
N LYS A 136 -0.28 -17.77 18.35
CA LYS A 136 0.93 -17.27 19.02
C LYS A 136 0.91 -15.76 19.20
N LEU A 137 0.35 -15.04 18.24
CA LEU A 137 0.14 -13.59 18.39
C LEU A 137 -0.86 -13.30 19.50
N GLU A 138 -1.94 -14.08 19.61
CA GLU A 138 -2.91 -13.96 20.71
C GLU A 138 -2.31 -14.25 22.08
N GLU A 139 -1.42 -15.26 22.17
CA GLU A 139 -0.65 -15.55 23.40
C GLU A 139 0.19 -14.33 23.82
N TYR A 140 0.89 -13.72 22.85
CA TYR A 140 1.69 -12.52 23.06
C TYR A 140 0.82 -11.33 23.49
N PHE A 141 -0.28 -11.08 22.81
CA PHE A 141 -1.21 -10.01 23.15
C PHE A 141 -1.82 -10.18 24.54
N THR A 142 -2.16 -11.40 24.92
CA THR A 142 -2.66 -11.72 26.25
C THR A 142 -1.60 -11.38 27.32
N ALA A 143 -0.35 -11.80 27.11
CA ALA A 143 0.73 -11.52 28.05
C ALA A 143 0.99 -10.00 28.22
N VAL A 144 0.94 -9.24 27.11
CA VAL A 144 1.07 -7.78 27.18
C VAL A 144 -0.12 -7.14 27.91
N ALA A 145 -1.36 -7.50 27.54
CA ALA A 145 -2.55 -6.93 28.16
C ALA A 145 -2.63 -7.16 29.68
N GLU A 146 -2.16 -8.31 30.14
CA GLU A 146 -2.22 -8.68 31.57
C GLU A 146 -1.09 -8.06 32.41
N ASN A 147 0.05 -7.72 31.80
CA ASN A 147 1.27 -7.41 32.56
C ASN A 147 1.90 -6.06 32.25
N GLU A 148 1.50 -5.36 31.19
CA GLU A 148 2.05 -4.05 30.84
C GLU A 148 1.05 -2.93 31.15
N GLU A 149 1.50 -1.92 31.89
CA GLU A 149 0.69 -0.73 32.15
C GLU A 149 1.04 0.36 31.14
N GLY A 150 0.02 0.91 30.48
CA GLY A 150 0.20 2.00 29.51
C GLY A 150 0.62 1.54 28.11
N ILE A 151 0.78 0.24 27.87
CA ILE A 151 1.07 -0.35 26.56
C ILE A 151 -0.11 -1.24 26.17
N TYR A 152 -0.74 -0.91 25.05
CA TYR A 152 -1.73 -1.82 24.46
C TYR A 152 -1.02 -2.90 23.63
N PRO A 153 -1.52 -4.14 23.58
CA PRO A 153 -1.09 -5.14 22.60
C PRO A 153 -1.08 -4.59 21.18
N TYR A 154 -2.17 -3.91 20.81
CA TYR A 154 -2.28 -3.15 19.57
C TYR A 154 -3.05 -1.84 19.83
N ALA A 155 -2.47 -0.70 19.53
CA ALA A 155 -3.14 0.58 19.65
C ALA A 155 -3.99 0.85 18.40
N ALA A 156 -5.06 0.08 18.25
CA ALA A 156 -5.99 0.19 17.13
C ALA A 156 -6.60 1.60 17.03
N ALA A 157 -6.82 2.05 15.81
CA ALA A 157 -7.43 3.35 15.50
C ALA A 157 -8.30 3.27 14.25
N GLY A 158 -9.39 3.99 14.25
CA GLY A 158 -10.23 4.16 13.07
C GLY A 158 -10.91 2.88 12.61
N ASP A 159 -10.60 2.45 11.40
CA ASP A 159 -11.25 1.33 10.71
C ASP A 159 -10.45 0.01 10.71
N ALA A 160 -9.28 -0.03 11.32
CA ALA A 160 -8.44 -1.23 11.47
C ALA A 160 -8.16 -2.00 10.15
N VAL A 161 -8.09 -1.29 9.02
CA VAL A 161 -7.98 -1.89 7.68
C VAL A 161 -6.76 -2.80 7.56
N GLU A 162 -5.61 -2.39 8.06
CA GLU A 162 -4.37 -3.16 7.98
C GLU A 162 -4.45 -4.48 8.75
N MET A 163 -5.13 -4.47 9.90
CA MET A 163 -5.37 -5.69 10.67
C MET A 163 -6.33 -6.63 9.93
N SER A 164 -7.37 -6.09 9.30
CA SER A 164 -8.30 -6.85 8.45
C SER A 164 -7.59 -7.46 7.23
N MET A 165 -6.71 -6.70 6.56
CA MET A 165 -5.90 -7.22 5.44
C MET A 165 -5.02 -8.40 5.86
N ASN A 166 -4.44 -8.38 7.06
CA ASN A 166 -3.64 -9.49 7.57
C ASN A 166 -4.53 -10.66 8.04
N LEU A 167 -5.39 -10.42 9.02
CA LEU A 167 -6.08 -11.49 9.77
C LEU A 167 -7.33 -12.05 9.06
N PHE A 168 -7.90 -11.30 8.11
CA PHE A 168 -9.02 -11.77 7.32
C PHE A 168 -8.57 -12.13 5.90
N GLN A 169 -8.04 -11.17 5.13
CA GLN A 169 -7.74 -11.41 3.71
C GLN A 169 -6.58 -12.41 3.54
N SER A 170 -5.43 -12.15 4.16
CA SER A 170 -4.26 -13.03 4.02
C SER A 170 -4.55 -14.43 4.57
N ARG A 171 -5.10 -14.54 5.77
CA ARG A 171 -5.40 -15.82 6.40
C ARG A 171 -6.31 -16.71 5.56
N ASN A 172 -7.22 -16.13 4.79
CA ASN A 172 -8.18 -16.86 3.96
C ASN A 172 -7.79 -16.92 2.47
N ASN A 173 -6.57 -16.51 2.11
CA ASN A 173 -6.10 -16.44 0.72
C ASN A 173 -7.04 -15.61 -0.19
N LEU A 174 -7.60 -14.53 0.35
CA LEU A 174 -8.48 -13.66 -0.41
C LEU A 174 -7.66 -12.59 -1.13
N VAL A 175 -7.94 -12.39 -2.40
CA VAL A 175 -7.30 -11.36 -3.23
C VAL A 175 -8.29 -10.23 -3.45
N PRO A 176 -7.98 -9.00 -3.00
CA PRO A 176 -8.87 -7.87 -3.23
C PRO A 176 -8.93 -7.52 -4.71
N MET A 177 -10.15 -7.23 -5.19
CA MET A 177 -10.39 -6.74 -6.54
C MET A 177 -10.76 -5.25 -6.47
N SER A 178 -10.36 -4.48 -7.49
CA SER A 178 -10.77 -3.09 -7.59
C SER A 178 -12.29 -2.98 -7.69
N CYS A 179 -12.89 -2.23 -6.78
CA CYS A 179 -14.34 -1.99 -6.72
C CYS A 179 -14.67 -0.50 -6.86
N GLY A 180 -13.91 0.22 -7.67
CA GLY A 180 -14.07 1.66 -7.87
C GLY A 180 -13.71 2.47 -6.63
N SER A 181 -14.52 3.45 -6.28
CA SER A 181 -14.30 4.36 -5.17
C SER A 181 -14.68 3.81 -3.78
N GLY A 182 -15.02 2.52 -3.67
CA GLY A 182 -15.40 1.89 -2.40
C GLY A 182 -14.24 1.77 -1.44
N LYS A 183 -14.41 2.27 -0.20
CA LYS A 183 -13.39 2.18 0.85
C LYS A 183 -13.54 0.92 1.70
N TYR A 184 -14.76 0.61 2.11
CA TYR A 184 -15.08 -0.51 2.99
C TYR A 184 -15.77 -1.66 2.29
N PHE A 185 -15.80 -1.60 0.96
CA PHE A 185 -16.60 -2.43 0.12
C PHE A 185 -15.74 -2.98 -1.00
N GLY A 186 -15.66 -4.26 -1.12
CA GLY A 186 -14.86 -4.90 -2.14
C GLY A 186 -15.30 -6.31 -2.39
N TYR A 187 -15.11 -6.76 -3.60
CA TYR A 187 -15.23 -8.15 -3.98
C TYR A 187 -13.86 -8.78 -3.96
N PHE A 188 -13.78 -10.01 -3.49
CA PHE A 188 -12.54 -10.77 -3.41
C PHE A 188 -12.63 -11.96 -4.34
N TYR A 189 -11.51 -12.22 -5.00
CA TYR A 189 -11.28 -13.45 -5.73
C TYR A 189 -10.57 -14.45 -4.82
N GLN A 190 -11.07 -15.69 -4.76
CA GLN A 190 -10.49 -16.77 -3.98
C GLN A 190 -10.13 -17.92 -4.93
N GLY A 191 -8.85 -18.14 -5.15
CA GLY A 191 -8.38 -19.19 -6.03
C GLY A 191 -7.32 -18.72 -7.01
N LYS A 192 -6.95 -19.59 -7.96
CA LYS A 192 -5.84 -19.35 -8.88
C LYS A 192 -6.30 -19.04 -10.31
N ASP A 193 -7.40 -19.63 -10.73
CA ASP A 193 -7.97 -19.42 -12.07
C ASP A 193 -9.26 -18.65 -11.92
N PRO A 194 -9.27 -17.32 -12.12
CA PRO A 194 -10.42 -16.48 -11.85
C PRO A 194 -11.58 -16.79 -12.79
N ALA A 195 -12.74 -17.04 -12.21
CA ALA A 195 -14.00 -17.10 -12.91
C ALA A 195 -14.99 -16.14 -12.26
N ALA A 196 -15.96 -15.65 -13.03
CA ALA A 196 -16.92 -14.67 -12.53
C ALA A 196 -17.75 -15.22 -11.34
N GLU A 197 -17.99 -16.51 -11.29
CA GLU A 197 -18.65 -17.21 -10.19
C GLU A 197 -17.83 -17.28 -8.90
N ASP A 198 -16.50 -17.09 -8.97
CA ASP A 198 -15.60 -17.13 -7.81
C ASP A 198 -15.50 -15.77 -7.10
N VAL A 199 -16.11 -14.72 -7.66
CA VAL A 199 -16.18 -13.42 -7.01
C VAL A 199 -17.12 -13.47 -5.82
N VAL A 200 -16.64 -13.08 -4.63
CA VAL A 200 -17.39 -13.14 -3.38
C VAL A 200 -17.64 -11.74 -2.80
N TRP A 201 -18.72 -11.64 -2.06
CA TRP A 201 -19.04 -10.47 -1.27
C TRP A 201 -18.54 -10.69 0.17
N GLN A 202 -17.49 -9.97 0.60
CA GLN A 202 -16.78 -10.27 1.86
C GLN A 202 -17.67 -10.29 3.10
N TYR A 203 -18.61 -9.34 3.22
CA TYR A 203 -19.46 -9.24 4.43
C TYR A 203 -20.54 -10.32 4.54
N GLY A 204 -20.76 -11.10 3.47
CA GLY A 204 -21.65 -12.25 3.45
C GLY A 204 -20.96 -13.59 3.63
N THR A 205 -19.65 -13.62 3.89
CA THR A 205 -18.88 -14.85 4.02
C THR A 205 -18.80 -15.35 5.45
N ASP A 206 -18.72 -16.67 5.63
CA ASP A 206 -18.48 -17.27 6.94
C ASP A 206 -17.10 -16.87 7.49
N GLU A 207 -16.11 -16.72 6.63
CA GLU A 207 -14.77 -16.29 6.98
C GLU A 207 -14.76 -14.89 7.61
N TYR A 208 -15.56 -13.96 7.08
CA TYR A 208 -15.69 -12.62 7.68
C TYR A 208 -16.43 -12.64 9.02
N LEU A 209 -17.45 -13.46 9.14
CA LEU A 209 -18.13 -13.68 10.43
C LEU A 209 -17.17 -14.21 11.50
N GLU A 210 -16.34 -15.21 11.16
CA GLU A 210 -15.35 -15.76 12.10
C GLU A 210 -14.25 -14.74 12.43
N TYR A 211 -13.83 -13.92 11.46
CA TYR A 211 -12.95 -12.80 11.72
C TYR A 211 -13.55 -11.80 12.72
N CYS A 212 -14.79 -11.37 12.51
CA CYS A 212 -15.48 -10.45 13.43
C CYS A 212 -15.64 -11.06 14.85
N LYS A 213 -15.88 -12.37 14.97
CA LYS A 213 -15.92 -13.07 16.26
C LYS A 213 -14.55 -13.08 16.94
N LEU A 214 -13.47 -13.29 16.18
CA LEU A 214 -12.12 -13.20 16.71
C LEU A 214 -11.83 -11.79 17.23
N MET A 215 -12.18 -10.76 16.47
CA MET A 215 -11.99 -9.35 16.88
C MET A 215 -12.80 -9.02 18.14
N LYS A 216 -14.03 -9.53 18.25
CA LYS A 216 -14.85 -9.41 19.47
C LYS A 216 -14.16 -10.05 20.68
N SER A 217 -13.64 -11.25 20.51
CA SER A 217 -12.88 -11.95 21.56
C SER A 217 -11.66 -11.14 22.02
N TRP A 218 -10.91 -10.57 21.07
CA TRP A 218 -9.72 -9.76 21.35
C TRP A 218 -10.06 -8.43 22.03
N ALA A 219 -11.12 -7.77 21.58
CA ALA A 219 -11.62 -6.54 22.22
C ALA A 219 -12.07 -6.80 23.67
N ASP A 220 -12.76 -7.92 23.93
CA ASP A 220 -13.19 -8.31 25.27
C ASP A 220 -12.03 -8.63 26.21
N LYS A 221 -10.89 -9.10 25.67
CA LYS A 221 -9.63 -9.29 26.39
C LYS A 221 -8.86 -7.98 26.62
N GLY A 222 -9.32 -6.86 26.03
CA GLY A 222 -8.69 -5.56 26.22
C GLY A 222 -7.43 -5.34 25.40
N PHE A 223 -7.27 -6.01 24.26
CA PHE A 223 -6.10 -5.86 23.40
C PHE A 223 -5.97 -4.45 22.80
N TRP A 224 -7.07 -3.71 22.76
CA TRP A 224 -7.11 -2.28 22.41
C TRP A 224 -8.16 -1.53 23.23
N SER A 225 -8.12 -0.20 23.11
CA SER A 225 -9.06 0.67 23.78
C SER A 225 -10.51 0.47 23.28
N LYS A 226 -11.49 0.54 24.17
CA LYS A 226 -12.91 0.60 23.79
C LYS A 226 -13.28 1.84 22.96
N ASN A 227 -12.40 2.84 22.94
CA ASN A 227 -12.55 4.07 22.16
C ASN A 227 -11.76 4.01 20.84
N ALA A 228 -11.32 2.86 20.39
CA ALA A 228 -10.45 2.69 19.21
C ALA A 228 -11.04 3.34 17.95
N VAL A 229 -12.35 3.25 17.71
CA VAL A 229 -13.00 3.91 16.55
C VAL A 229 -12.77 5.43 16.52
N SER A 230 -12.72 6.06 17.70
CA SER A 230 -12.48 7.52 17.81
C SER A 230 -11.03 7.89 18.09
N ASN A 231 -10.14 6.91 18.15
CA ASN A 231 -8.71 7.16 18.30
C ASN A 231 -8.15 7.77 17.01
N THR A 232 -7.49 8.91 17.13
CA THR A 232 -6.87 9.62 16.01
C THR A 232 -5.35 9.45 15.95
N THR A 233 -4.75 8.81 16.97
CA THR A 233 -3.33 8.47 16.94
C THR A 233 -3.10 7.32 15.99
N SER A 234 -2.27 7.53 14.99
CA SER A 234 -1.89 6.47 14.05
C SER A 234 -1.30 5.26 14.78
N PRO A 235 -1.64 4.00 14.40
CA PRO A 235 -0.99 2.81 14.94
C PRO A 235 0.53 2.83 14.77
N LEU A 236 1.04 3.44 13.68
CA LEU A 236 2.46 3.66 13.45
C LEU A 236 3.09 4.55 14.52
N ASP A 237 2.48 5.72 14.78
CA ASP A 237 2.96 6.64 15.81
C ASP A 237 2.88 5.99 17.20
N ALA A 238 1.80 5.23 17.47
CA ALA A 238 1.63 4.53 18.73
C ALA A 238 2.69 3.45 18.96
N PHE A 239 3.11 2.74 17.92
CA PHE A 239 4.21 1.79 18.00
C PHE A 239 5.56 2.51 18.24
N GLN A 240 5.85 3.53 17.45
CA GLN A 240 7.11 4.28 17.56
C GLN A 240 7.26 4.99 18.91
N ASN A 241 6.18 5.46 19.52
CA ASN A 241 6.21 6.10 20.83
C ASN A 241 6.08 5.11 22.03
N GLY A 242 5.97 3.80 21.76
CA GLY A 242 5.94 2.75 22.76
C GLY A 242 4.60 2.51 23.46
N THR A 243 3.50 3.11 22.98
CA THR A 243 2.16 2.87 23.55
C THR A 243 1.45 1.67 22.92
N SER A 244 2.02 1.10 21.85
CA SER A 244 1.59 -0.14 21.21
C SER A 244 2.71 -1.18 21.21
N ALA A 245 2.38 -2.44 21.50
CA ALA A 245 3.32 -3.56 21.45
C ALA A 245 3.42 -4.18 20.04
N ALA A 246 2.49 -3.86 19.14
CA ALA A 246 2.50 -4.35 17.78
C ALA A 246 2.01 -3.28 16.79
N LEU A 247 2.40 -3.46 15.52
CA LEU A 247 1.95 -2.69 14.38
C LEU A 247 1.57 -3.65 13.25
N PHE A 248 0.31 -3.56 12.78
CA PHE A 248 -0.12 -4.16 11.53
C PHE A 248 0.03 -3.12 10.42
N TRP A 249 0.79 -3.43 9.38
CA TRP A 249 0.90 -2.58 8.18
C TRP A 249 1.51 -3.38 7.02
N ASN A 250 1.59 -2.76 5.83
CA ASN A 250 2.34 -3.37 4.73
C ASN A 250 3.83 -3.52 5.08
N LEU A 251 4.52 -4.41 4.37
CA LEU A 251 5.91 -4.76 4.63
C LEU A 251 6.84 -3.55 4.64
N ASP A 252 6.75 -2.67 3.64
CA ASP A 252 7.66 -1.50 3.51
C ASP A 252 7.49 -0.52 4.70
N THR A 253 6.26 -0.31 5.17
CA THR A 253 5.98 0.52 6.36
C THR A 253 6.49 -0.13 7.63
N CYS A 254 6.27 -1.44 7.81
CA CYS A 254 6.77 -2.17 8.98
C CYS A 254 8.30 -2.19 9.01
N GLU A 255 8.98 -2.36 7.87
CA GLU A 255 10.44 -2.28 7.79
C GLU A 255 10.95 -0.89 8.13
N SER A 256 10.31 0.16 7.59
CA SER A 256 10.66 1.54 7.90
C SER A 256 10.47 1.85 9.39
N ALA A 257 9.35 1.45 9.98
CA ALA A 257 9.08 1.62 11.40
C ALA A 257 10.10 0.87 12.28
N LYS A 258 10.44 -0.38 11.89
CA LYS A 258 11.47 -1.16 12.57
C LYS A 258 12.81 -0.42 12.59
N ASN A 259 13.22 0.13 11.45
CA ASN A 259 14.48 0.84 11.33
C ASN A 259 14.53 2.07 12.24
N VAL A 260 13.43 2.83 12.33
CA VAL A 260 13.32 3.98 13.23
C VAL A 260 13.47 3.52 14.68
N VAL A 261 12.67 2.53 15.12
CA VAL A 261 12.73 2.10 16.52
C VAL A 261 14.02 1.36 16.88
N ASP A 262 14.66 0.65 15.96
CA ASP A 262 15.97 0.03 16.20
C ASP A 262 17.07 1.08 16.43
N SER A 263 16.94 2.25 15.79
CA SER A 263 17.85 3.37 16.00
C SER A 263 17.58 4.11 17.32
N GLU A 264 16.32 4.37 17.63
CA GLU A 264 15.92 5.17 18.80
C GLU A 264 15.81 4.32 20.08
N HIS A 265 15.40 3.08 19.95
CA HIS A 265 15.09 2.13 21.01
C HIS A 265 15.62 0.72 20.74
N PRO A 266 16.94 0.54 20.57
CA PRO A 266 17.53 -0.77 20.27
C PRO A 266 17.21 -1.85 21.33
N GLU A 267 16.90 -1.43 22.57
CA GLU A 267 16.48 -2.32 23.64
C GLU A 267 15.11 -2.98 23.39
N TRP A 268 14.28 -2.43 22.49
CA TRP A 268 13.00 -3.03 22.16
C TRP A 268 13.12 -4.25 21.26
N LYS A 269 14.26 -4.41 20.58
CA LYS A 269 14.53 -5.57 19.72
C LYS A 269 13.37 -5.84 18.76
N ALA A 270 12.93 -4.80 18.04
CA ALA A 270 11.75 -4.90 17.17
C ALA A 270 11.89 -6.04 16.16
N GLU A 271 10.85 -6.86 15.99
CA GLU A 271 10.86 -8.05 15.15
C GLU A 271 9.70 -8.00 14.15
N LEU A 272 9.99 -8.29 12.88
CA LEU A 272 8.97 -8.62 11.90
C LEU A 272 8.58 -10.09 12.05
N VAL A 273 7.28 -10.37 12.10
CA VAL A 273 6.76 -11.73 12.17
C VAL A 273 5.69 -11.95 11.10
N ASN A 274 5.67 -13.16 10.52
CA ASN A 274 4.60 -13.60 9.63
C ASN A 274 3.68 -14.54 10.41
N VAL A 275 2.44 -14.10 10.64
CA VAL A 275 1.44 -14.87 11.39
C VAL A 275 0.49 -15.68 10.49
N THR A 276 0.70 -15.58 9.18
CA THR A 276 -0.08 -16.29 8.14
C THR A 276 0.86 -17.03 7.17
N PRO A 277 1.75 -17.94 7.66
CA PRO A 277 2.67 -18.64 6.80
C PRO A 277 1.93 -19.57 5.82
N GLY A 278 2.48 -19.71 4.61
CA GLY A 278 1.91 -20.58 3.57
C GLY A 278 0.76 -19.96 2.77
N VAL A 279 0.47 -18.69 3.00
CA VAL A 279 -0.49 -17.91 2.22
C VAL A 279 0.07 -17.64 0.81
N VAL A 280 -0.79 -17.67 -0.20
CA VAL A 280 -0.43 -17.30 -1.56
C VAL A 280 -0.33 -15.78 -1.66
N HIS A 281 0.86 -15.29 -2.03
CA HIS A 281 1.10 -13.88 -2.30
C HIS A 281 0.87 -13.58 -3.78
N VAL A 282 0.17 -12.49 -4.08
CA VAL A 282 -0.24 -12.15 -5.43
C VAL A 282 0.30 -10.77 -5.81
N LYS A 283 0.95 -10.69 -6.96
CA LYS A 283 1.34 -9.41 -7.55
C LYS A 283 0.09 -8.64 -7.96
N GLY A 284 -0.14 -7.53 -7.28
CA GLY A 284 -1.26 -6.65 -7.53
C GLY A 284 -0.92 -5.54 -8.53
N VAL A 285 -1.30 -4.30 -8.20
CA VAL A 285 -1.17 -3.18 -9.12
C VAL A 285 0.22 -2.54 -9.08
N TYR A 286 0.72 -2.17 -10.26
CA TYR A 286 1.88 -1.30 -10.44
C TYR A 286 1.51 0.18 -10.24
N THR A 287 0.26 0.53 -10.50
CA THR A 287 -0.26 1.90 -10.49
C THR A 287 -0.58 2.46 -9.10
N GLY A 288 -0.24 1.70 -8.04
CA GLY A 288 -0.34 2.20 -6.67
C GLY A 288 0.47 3.49 -6.44
N ASP A 289 1.55 3.68 -7.20
CA ASP A 289 2.37 4.89 -7.21
C ASP A 289 2.96 5.10 -8.60
N GLY A 290 3.19 6.35 -8.98
CA GLY A 290 3.78 6.70 -10.27
C GLY A 290 3.87 8.20 -10.46
N PHE A 291 4.17 8.61 -11.69
CA PHE A 291 4.23 10.00 -12.08
C PHE A 291 3.40 10.26 -13.32
N ALA A 292 2.77 11.42 -13.37
CA ALA A 292 2.08 11.92 -14.54
C ALA A 292 2.73 13.23 -15.03
N ILE A 293 2.52 13.55 -16.28
CA ILE A 293 2.90 14.81 -16.89
C ILE A 293 1.65 15.66 -16.99
N PRO A 294 1.53 16.82 -16.32
CA PRO A 294 0.39 17.70 -16.50
C PRO A 294 0.18 18.09 -17.95
N ALA A 295 -1.07 18.09 -18.42
CA ALA A 295 -1.40 18.38 -19.82
C ALA A 295 -0.95 19.78 -20.29
N VAL A 296 -0.81 20.72 -19.33
CA VAL A 296 -0.37 22.10 -19.57
C VAL A 296 1.13 22.27 -19.60
N SER A 297 1.91 21.24 -19.27
CA SER A 297 3.38 21.31 -19.30
C SER A 297 3.88 21.59 -20.74
N GLU A 298 4.79 22.55 -20.85
CA GLU A 298 5.48 22.87 -22.10
C GLU A 298 6.75 22.01 -22.30
N ASN A 299 7.14 21.20 -21.30
CA ASN A 299 8.37 20.41 -21.25
C ASN A 299 8.12 18.89 -21.26
N GLN A 300 6.97 18.42 -21.79
CA GLN A 300 6.53 17.02 -21.67
C GLN A 300 7.59 16.00 -22.08
N GLU A 301 8.23 16.20 -23.25
CA GLU A 301 9.28 15.30 -23.74
C GLU A 301 10.51 15.28 -22.80
N ARG A 302 10.91 16.44 -22.28
CA ARG A 302 12.03 16.57 -21.35
C ARG A 302 11.70 15.91 -20.01
N ALA A 303 10.49 16.07 -19.52
CA ALA A 303 10.00 15.44 -18.30
C ALA A 303 10.05 13.90 -18.38
N LEU A 304 9.66 13.33 -19.52
CA LEU A 304 9.80 11.88 -19.76
C LEU A 304 11.27 11.44 -19.73
N MET A 305 12.18 12.19 -20.37
CA MET A 305 13.63 11.86 -20.34
C MET A 305 14.19 11.92 -18.90
N VAL A 306 13.76 12.88 -18.10
CA VAL A 306 14.13 12.96 -16.68
C VAL A 306 13.63 11.74 -15.93
N LEU A 307 12.35 11.37 -16.06
CA LEU A 307 11.79 10.19 -15.41
C LEU A 307 12.51 8.89 -15.81
N ASP A 308 12.90 8.73 -17.08
CA ASP A 308 13.66 7.57 -17.53
C ASP A 308 15.00 7.43 -16.80
N VAL A 309 15.73 8.55 -16.66
CA VAL A 309 16.97 8.59 -15.91
C VAL A 309 16.75 8.32 -14.41
N LEU A 310 15.75 8.96 -13.78
CA LEU A 310 15.49 8.77 -12.36
C LEU A 310 15.11 7.32 -12.01
N LYS A 311 14.44 6.62 -12.93
CA LYS A 311 13.97 5.24 -12.72
C LYS A 311 15.01 4.17 -13.00
N PHE A 312 15.92 4.39 -13.95
CA PHE A 312 16.79 3.33 -14.46
C PHE A 312 18.28 3.65 -14.40
N ASP A 313 18.69 4.90 -14.18
CA ASP A 313 20.09 5.20 -13.91
C ASP A 313 20.40 4.97 -12.44
N LYS A 314 21.30 4.02 -12.15
CA LYS A 314 21.58 3.59 -10.77
C LYS A 314 21.98 4.72 -9.82
N GLU A 315 22.80 5.67 -10.29
CA GLU A 315 23.26 6.79 -9.45
C GLU A 315 22.13 7.76 -9.13
N CYS A 316 21.34 8.14 -10.14
CA CYS A 316 20.18 9.01 -9.94
C CYS A 316 19.09 8.32 -9.12
N TYR A 317 18.89 7.03 -9.36
CA TYR A 317 17.95 6.21 -8.59
C TYR A 317 18.32 6.19 -7.10
N ASP A 318 19.58 5.87 -6.77
CA ASP A 318 20.06 5.82 -5.39
C ASP A 318 19.90 7.17 -4.69
N ILE A 319 20.22 8.30 -5.36
CA ILE A 319 19.99 9.64 -4.81
C ILE A 319 18.51 9.88 -4.52
N CYS A 320 17.61 9.53 -5.43
CA CYS A 320 16.17 9.71 -5.24
C CYS A 320 15.58 8.80 -4.15
N ARG A 321 16.11 7.58 -4.02
CA ARG A 321 15.58 6.56 -3.10
C ARG A 321 16.19 6.65 -1.70
N TYR A 322 17.48 6.87 -1.62
CA TYR A 322 18.26 6.74 -0.38
C TYR A 322 18.94 8.04 0.04
N GLY A 323 19.05 9.01 -0.87
CA GLY A 323 19.72 10.30 -0.63
C GLY A 323 21.20 10.28 -0.91
N ILE A 324 22.01 10.77 0.03
CA ILE A 324 23.45 10.99 -0.13
C ILE A 324 24.24 9.87 0.53
N GLU A 325 25.02 9.14 -0.27
CA GLU A 325 25.91 8.09 0.24
C GLU A 325 26.94 8.68 1.21
N GLY A 326 27.10 8.04 2.34
CA GLY A 326 27.97 8.50 3.43
C GLY A 326 27.32 9.48 4.41
N SER A 327 26.09 9.92 4.14
CA SER A 327 25.30 10.82 5.00
C SER A 327 23.96 10.20 5.35
N THR A 328 23.04 10.03 4.38
CA THR A 328 21.72 9.48 4.63
C THR A 328 21.67 7.94 4.49
N PHE A 329 22.56 7.36 3.71
CA PHE A 329 22.72 5.92 3.57
C PHE A 329 24.18 5.53 3.29
N ASN A 330 24.50 4.25 3.50
CA ASN A 330 25.77 3.64 3.11
C ASN A 330 25.49 2.35 2.32
N ALA A 331 25.89 2.30 1.06
CA ALA A 331 25.79 1.08 0.27
C ALA A 331 26.75 0.03 0.83
N THR A 332 26.23 -1.14 1.21
CA THR A 332 27.03 -2.27 1.72
C THR A 332 27.31 -3.31 0.64
N SER A 333 26.52 -3.30 -0.44
CA SER A 333 26.73 -4.07 -1.67
C SER A 333 25.94 -3.41 -2.80
N ASP A 334 25.91 -4.02 -3.99
CA ASP A 334 25.08 -3.56 -5.12
C ASP A 334 23.57 -3.63 -4.80
N THR A 335 23.16 -4.48 -3.86
CA THR A 335 21.77 -4.76 -3.53
C THR A 335 21.39 -4.51 -2.08
N THR A 336 22.31 -4.04 -1.23
CA THR A 336 22.06 -3.79 0.20
C THR A 336 22.61 -2.44 0.62
N TYR A 337 22.03 -1.88 1.70
CA TYR A 337 22.49 -0.63 2.31
C TYR A 337 22.18 -0.60 3.80
N THR A 338 22.86 0.26 4.53
CA THR A 338 22.53 0.66 5.90
C THR A 338 22.16 2.14 5.93
N LEU A 339 21.40 2.53 6.94
CA LEU A 339 21.10 3.96 7.17
C LEU A 339 22.38 4.71 7.53
N GLY A 340 22.45 5.95 7.09
CA GLY A 340 23.44 6.92 7.54
C GLY A 340 23.00 7.60 8.83
N ASP A 341 23.80 8.58 9.28
CA ASP A 341 23.54 9.36 10.49
C ASP A 341 22.29 10.26 10.34
N GLU A 342 21.98 10.70 9.12
CA GLU A 342 20.80 11.49 8.79
C GLU A 342 19.77 10.60 8.08
N GLN A 343 18.70 10.28 8.78
CA GLN A 343 17.63 9.49 8.18
C GLN A 343 16.72 10.39 7.33
N ALA A 344 16.54 10.01 6.07
CA ALA A 344 15.68 10.73 5.18
C ALA A 344 14.62 9.81 4.55
N ASN A 345 13.36 10.25 4.62
CA ASN A 345 12.28 9.63 3.87
C ASN A 345 11.84 10.58 2.76
N TYR A 346 12.21 10.23 1.52
CA TYR A 346 11.87 11.02 0.34
C TYR A 346 10.63 10.46 -0.32
N ALA A 347 9.51 11.19 -0.23
CA ALA A 347 8.24 10.79 -0.84
C ALA A 347 8.32 10.65 -2.38
N VAL A 348 9.22 11.41 -3.04
CA VAL A 348 9.54 11.24 -4.48
C VAL A 348 9.87 9.80 -4.82
N SER A 349 10.42 9.07 -3.88
CA SER A 349 10.88 7.70 -4.08
C SER A 349 9.76 6.69 -4.34
N TRP A 350 8.52 6.93 -3.91
CA TRP A 350 7.45 5.93 -4.06
C TRP A 350 7.12 5.65 -5.52
N GLY A 351 6.95 6.71 -6.32
CA GLY A 351 6.65 6.57 -7.74
C GLY A 351 7.82 6.08 -8.60
N LEU A 352 9.05 6.19 -8.08
CA LEU A 352 10.25 5.73 -8.78
C LEU A 352 10.60 4.27 -8.48
N LYS A 353 10.00 3.64 -7.46
CA LYS A 353 10.38 2.31 -7.00
C LYS A 353 10.52 1.33 -8.18
N ASN A 354 11.68 0.65 -8.23
CA ASN A 354 12.06 -0.25 -9.31
C ASN A 354 12.81 -1.45 -8.74
N ASP A 355 12.18 -2.63 -8.72
CA ASP A 355 12.73 -3.85 -8.12
C ASP A 355 14.07 -4.28 -8.74
N VAL A 356 14.36 -3.84 -9.97
CA VAL A 356 15.65 -4.13 -10.62
C VAL A 356 16.83 -3.39 -9.96
N LEU A 357 16.58 -2.19 -9.41
CA LEU A 357 17.61 -1.33 -8.80
C LEU A 357 17.50 -1.21 -7.29
N GLU A 358 16.40 -1.74 -6.70
CA GLU A 358 16.11 -1.59 -5.28
C GLU A 358 17.21 -2.23 -4.42
N ARG A 359 17.57 -1.55 -3.33
CA ARG A 359 18.45 -2.08 -2.30
C ARG A 359 17.63 -2.51 -1.09
N ILE A 360 18.02 -3.62 -0.49
CA ILE A 360 17.43 -4.10 0.77
C ILE A 360 18.22 -3.49 1.92
N GLN A 361 17.53 -2.91 2.89
CA GLN A 361 18.17 -2.39 4.09
C GLN A 361 18.64 -3.54 4.99
N GLY A 362 19.85 -3.41 5.53
CA GLY A 362 20.49 -4.40 6.38
C GLY A 362 21.41 -5.35 5.61
N GLU A 363 21.90 -6.37 6.31
CA GLU A 363 22.76 -7.40 5.73
C GLU A 363 21.89 -8.57 5.21
N ALA A 364 22.30 -9.18 4.12
CA ALA A 364 21.69 -10.41 3.63
C ALA A 364 21.78 -11.52 4.69
N GLY A 365 20.69 -12.28 4.87
CA GLY A 365 20.60 -13.35 5.89
C GLY A 365 20.13 -12.86 7.26
N THR A 366 19.64 -11.63 7.37
CA THR A 366 18.94 -11.16 8.57
C THR A 366 17.51 -11.70 8.61
N THR A 367 16.92 -11.78 9.80
CA THR A 367 15.49 -12.19 9.96
C THR A 367 14.56 -11.31 9.12
N GLN A 368 14.87 -10.02 8.97
CA GLN A 368 14.11 -9.10 8.14
C GLN A 368 14.14 -9.51 6.66
N SER A 369 15.33 -9.85 6.12
CA SER A 369 15.46 -10.29 4.74
C SER A 369 14.79 -11.64 4.49
N GLU A 370 14.76 -12.53 5.48
CA GLU A 370 14.05 -13.82 5.41
C GLU A 370 12.53 -13.61 5.36
N ILE A 371 11.98 -12.74 6.22
CA ILE A 371 10.55 -12.41 6.21
C ILE A 371 10.17 -11.72 4.88
N ARG A 372 11.00 -10.79 4.38
CA ARG A 372 10.74 -10.17 3.07
C ARG A 372 10.73 -11.21 1.95
N GLN A 373 11.68 -12.14 1.94
CA GLN A 373 11.71 -13.23 0.95
C GLN A 373 10.49 -14.14 1.09
N GLU A 374 10.07 -14.47 2.30
CA GLU A 374 8.87 -15.29 2.56
C GLU A 374 7.60 -14.60 2.05
N LEU A 375 7.47 -13.29 2.25
CA LEU A 375 6.27 -12.53 1.89
C LEU A 375 6.22 -12.09 0.42
N MET A 376 7.35 -11.98 -0.27
CA MET A 376 7.40 -11.42 -1.62
C MET A 376 8.04 -12.34 -2.66
N GLY A 377 8.94 -13.25 -2.25
CA GLY A 377 9.79 -14.01 -3.17
C GLY A 377 9.04 -14.95 -4.10
N ASP A 378 7.94 -15.52 -3.64
CA ASP A 378 7.12 -16.47 -4.39
C ASP A 378 5.79 -15.87 -4.88
N ALA A 379 5.70 -14.52 -4.94
CA ALA A 379 4.49 -13.86 -5.39
C ALA A 379 4.19 -14.19 -6.86
N ILE A 380 2.98 -14.68 -7.10
CA ILE A 380 2.48 -15.05 -8.43
C ILE A 380 1.76 -13.88 -9.09
N SER A 381 1.79 -13.83 -10.43
CA SER A 381 0.95 -12.89 -11.18
C SER A 381 -0.45 -13.49 -11.34
N GLU A 382 -1.46 -12.66 -11.10
CA GLU A 382 -2.86 -13.02 -11.25
C GLU A 382 -3.50 -12.20 -12.38
N VAL A 383 -4.35 -12.84 -13.17
CA VAL A 383 -5.08 -12.15 -14.24
C VAL A 383 -5.99 -11.05 -13.73
N THR A 384 -6.50 -11.17 -12.51
CA THR A 384 -7.33 -10.15 -11.84
C THR A 384 -6.61 -8.82 -11.63
N SER A 385 -5.27 -8.81 -11.63
CA SER A 385 -4.46 -7.59 -11.45
C SER A 385 -4.67 -6.56 -12.56
N GLY A 386 -5.09 -6.97 -13.75
CA GLY A 386 -5.40 -6.07 -14.87
C GLY A 386 -6.85 -5.62 -14.92
N PHE A 387 -7.73 -6.14 -14.06
CA PHE A 387 -9.13 -5.75 -14.04
C PHE A 387 -9.33 -4.42 -13.32
N ILE A 388 -9.99 -3.48 -13.98
CA ILE A 388 -10.37 -2.18 -13.42
C ILE A 388 -11.89 -2.03 -13.58
N PHE A 389 -12.56 -1.92 -12.43
CA PHE A 389 -13.99 -1.72 -12.41
C PHE A 389 -14.36 -0.27 -12.72
N ASP A 390 -15.23 -0.06 -13.72
CA ASP A 390 -15.85 1.24 -14.01
C ASP A 390 -17.15 1.38 -13.18
N ASP A 391 -17.11 2.19 -12.14
CA ASP A 391 -18.23 2.43 -11.24
C ASP A 391 -19.26 3.46 -11.76
N SER A 392 -19.07 4.01 -12.95
CA SER A 392 -19.85 5.14 -13.46
C SER A 392 -21.37 4.89 -13.52
N SER A 393 -21.79 3.63 -13.79
CA SER A 393 -23.20 3.21 -13.85
C SER A 393 -23.85 2.96 -12.49
N VAL A 394 -23.03 2.82 -11.42
CA VAL A 394 -23.45 2.41 -10.06
C VAL A 394 -22.92 3.32 -8.95
N LYS A 395 -22.49 4.53 -9.29
CA LYS A 395 -21.91 5.49 -8.32
C LYS A 395 -22.84 5.81 -7.15
N SER A 396 -24.14 5.91 -7.38
CA SER A 396 -25.12 6.20 -6.33
C SER A 396 -25.27 5.04 -5.35
N GLU A 397 -25.28 3.82 -5.87
CA GLU A 397 -25.35 2.61 -5.06
C GLU A 397 -24.07 2.44 -4.25
N LEU A 398 -22.91 2.61 -4.89
CA LEU A 398 -21.62 2.53 -4.23
C LEU A 398 -21.49 3.57 -3.12
N ALA A 399 -21.90 4.83 -3.36
CA ALA A 399 -21.89 5.87 -2.33
C ALA A 399 -22.82 5.55 -1.16
N ALA A 400 -24.03 5.04 -1.43
CA ALA A 400 -24.98 4.63 -0.39
C ALA A 400 -24.45 3.45 0.45
N MET A 401 -23.80 2.48 -0.20
CA MET A 401 -23.18 1.35 0.48
C MET A 401 -21.98 1.78 1.32
N ASN A 402 -21.14 2.67 0.82
CA ASN A 402 -20.00 3.21 1.58
C ASN A 402 -20.47 3.92 2.85
N GLU A 403 -21.58 4.66 2.80
CA GLU A 403 -22.18 5.30 3.97
C GLU A 403 -22.65 4.27 5.01
N VAL A 404 -23.28 3.18 4.57
CA VAL A 404 -23.69 2.07 5.45
C VAL A 404 -22.44 1.40 6.03
N CYS A 405 -21.47 1.01 5.19
CA CYS A 405 -20.27 0.33 5.65
C CYS A 405 -19.46 1.17 6.65
N SER A 406 -19.37 2.48 6.47
CA SER A 406 -18.66 3.37 7.39
C SER A 406 -19.22 3.36 8.82
N GLN A 407 -20.50 3.02 8.98
CA GLN A 407 -21.17 2.96 10.29
C GLN A 407 -20.96 1.62 11.01
N TYR A 408 -20.81 0.51 10.27
CA TYR A 408 -20.82 -0.84 10.82
C TYR A 408 -19.45 -1.51 10.83
N VAL A 409 -18.70 -1.38 9.73
CA VAL A 409 -17.47 -2.12 9.53
C VAL A 409 -16.41 -1.81 10.59
N PRO A 410 -16.13 -0.54 10.95
CA PRO A 410 -15.14 -0.25 12.00
C PRO A 410 -15.51 -0.86 13.36
N LEU A 411 -16.81 -0.92 13.69
CA LEU A 411 -17.27 -1.50 14.94
C LEU A 411 -17.12 -3.02 14.94
N LEU A 412 -17.42 -3.67 13.82
CA LEU A 412 -17.26 -5.12 13.65
C LEU A 412 -15.79 -5.53 13.66
N GLU A 413 -14.95 -4.84 12.89
CA GLU A 413 -13.52 -5.14 12.75
C GLU A 413 -12.70 -4.77 13.98
N LEU A 414 -13.23 -3.94 14.88
CA LEU A 414 -12.67 -3.68 16.20
C LEU A 414 -13.35 -4.46 17.32
N GLY A 415 -14.33 -5.30 16.99
CA GLY A 415 -15.06 -6.12 17.99
C GLY A 415 -15.83 -5.30 19.02
N LEU A 416 -16.22 -4.06 18.69
CA LEU A 416 -16.89 -3.11 19.58
C LEU A 416 -18.43 -3.18 19.47
N VAL A 417 -18.95 -4.36 19.15
CA VAL A 417 -20.38 -4.67 19.09
C VAL A 417 -20.73 -5.73 20.12
N ASP A 418 -21.94 -5.72 20.64
CA ASP A 418 -22.40 -6.74 21.60
C ASP A 418 -22.83 -8.03 20.90
N ASP A 419 -23.48 -7.92 19.74
CA ASP A 419 -23.97 -9.01 18.91
C ASP A 419 -23.35 -8.95 17.51
N VAL A 420 -22.33 -9.76 17.28
CA VAL A 420 -21.60 -9.80 16.01
C VAL A 420 -22.51 -10.29 14.88
N GLU A 421 -23.24 -11.39 15.09
CA GLU A 421 -24.09 -12.00 14.04
C GLU A 421 -25.25 -11.08 13.66
N GLY A 422 -25.94 -10.49 14.67
CA GLY A 422 -27.02 -9.54 14.43
C GLY A 422 -26.55 -8.27 13.73
N THR A 423 -25.41 -7.71 14.14
CA THR A 423 -24.85 -6.51 13.54
C THR A 423 -24.40 -6.76 12.10
N LEU A 424 -23.77 -7.90 11.82
CA LEU A 424 -23.38 -8.26 10.47
C LEU A 424 -24.59 -8.52 9.56
N ALA A 425 -25.63 -9.16 10.08
CA ALA A 425 -26.89 -9.35 9.34
C ALA A 425 -27.56 -8.01 9.03
N GLU A 426 -27.53 -7.05 9.97
CA GLU A 426 -28.07 -5.70 9.74
C GLU A 426 -27.26 -4.94 8.68
N LEU A 427 -25.92 -4.99 8.72
CA LEU A 427 -25.04 -4.44 7.68
C LEU A 427 -25.44 -4.96 6.30
N ASN A 428 -25.51 -6.29 6.14
CA ASN A 428 -25.85 -6.92 4.86
C ASN A 428 -27.25 -6.49 4.37
N SER A 429 -28.24 -6.49 5.22
CA SER A 429 -29.60 -6.06 4.85
C SER A 429 -29.66 -4.58 4.41
N LYS A 430 -28.89 -3.71 5.06
CA LYS A 430 -28.78 -2.30 4.67
C LYS A 430 -28.03 -2.12 3.34
N CYS A 431 -26.97 -2.90 3.11
CA CYS A 431 -26.26 -2.90 1.81
C CYS A 431 -27.17 -3.39 0.68
N GLU A 432 -27.99 -4.43 0.89
CA GLU A 432 -28.99 -4.87 -0.08
C GLU A 432 -29.97 -3.74 -0.41
N THR A 433 -30.45 -3.03 0.62
CA THR A 433 -31.37 -1.89 0.44
C THR A 433 -30.69 -0.73 -0.30
N ALA A 434 -29.38 -0.53 -0.07
CA ALA A 434 -28.58 0.50 -0.75
C ALA A 434 -28.22 0.16 -2.20
N GLY A 435 -28.48 -1.07 -2.68
CA GLY A 435 -28.28 -1.46 -4.06
C GLY A 435 -27.13 -2.44 -4.31
N ALA A 436 -26.74 -3.24 -3.30
CA ALA A 436 -25.67 -4.22 -3.39
C ALA A 436 -25.83 -5.18 -4.58
N GLU A 437 -27.03 -5.65 -4.85
CA GLU A 437 -27.28 -6.58 -5.96
C GLU A 437 -26.99 -5.94 -7.32
N LYS A 438 -27.42 -4.68 -7.54
CA LYS A 438 -27.13 -3.96 -8.78
C LYS A 438 -25.64 -3.74 -8.98
N LEU A 439 -24.91 -3.37 -7.90
CA LEU A 439 -23.46 -3.22 -7.96
C LEU A 439 -22.78 -4.54 -8.31
N LYS A 440 -23.22 -5.63 -7.68
CA LYS A 440 -22.68 -6.96 -7.93
C LYS A 440 -22.93 -7.43 -9.36
N GLU A 441 -24.13 -7.25 -9.89
CA GLU A 441 -24.46 -7.58 -11.28
C GLU A 441 -23.57 -6.82 -12.28
N GLU A 442 -23.37 -5.52 -12.05
CA GLU A 442 -22.51 -4.69 -12.90
C GLU A 442 -21.05 -5.14 -12.82
N PHE A 443 -20.55 -5.39 -11.60
CA PHE A 443 -19.19 -5.88 -11.36
C PHE A 443 -18.93 -7.21 -12.08
N ILE A 444 -19.80 -8.19 -11.90
CA ILE A 444 -19.69 -9.51 -12.54
C ILE A 444 -19.77 -9.38 -14.07
N SER A 445 -20.66 -8.51 -14.60
CA SER A 445 -20.77 -8.26 -16.03
C SER A 445 -19.45 -7.74 -16.62
N GLN A 446 -18.85 -6.75 -15.99
CA GLN A 446 -17.57 -6.18 -16.43
C GLN A 446 -16.42 -7.18 -16.29
N PHE A 447 -16.38 -7.91 -15.19
CA PHE A 447 -15.33 -8.91 -14.95
C PHE A 447 -15.42 -10.07 -15.94
N THR A 448 -16.63 -10.55 -16.26
CA THR A 448 -16.82 -11.56 -17.30
C THR A 448 -16.34 -11.06 -18.67
N ALA A 449 -16.69 -9.83 -19.04
CA ALA A 449 -16.24 -9.24 -20.30
C ALA A 449 -14.71 -9.08 -20.37
N TYR A 450 -14.08 -8.76 -19.23
CA TYR A 450 -12.62 -8.69 -19.09
C TYR A 450 -11.98 -10.06 -19.32
N LEU A 451 -12.46 -11.11 -18.66
CA LEU A 451 -11.95 -12.48 -18.83
C LEU A 451 -12.10 -12.99 -20.28
N GLU A 452 -13.24 -12.76 -20.92
CA GLU A 452 -13.45 -13.10 -22.35
C GLU A 452 -12.50 -12.32 -23.28
N GLY A 453 -12.05 -11.14 -22.87
CA GLY A 453 -11.07 -10.34 -23.59
C GLY A 453 -9.66 -10.91 -23.54
N LEU A 454 -9.30 -11.62 -22.49
CA LEU A 454 -7.99 -12.26 -22.32
C LEU A 454 -7.82 -13.53 -23.17
N GLU A 455 -8.91 -14.20 -23.54
CA GLU A 455 -8.90 -15.43 -24.34
C GLU A 455 -8.70 -15.18 -25.86
N LYS A 456 -8.66 -13.94 -26.31
CA LYS A 456 -8.51 -13.50 -27.70
C LYS A 456 -7.11 -13.03 -28.03
#